data_d4f4eb7be1c65a6526da950d94d52322
#
_entry.id   d4f4eb7be1c65a6526da950d94d52322
#
_cell.length_a   1.000
_cell.length_b   1.000
_cell.length_c   1.000
_cell.angle_alpha   90.00
_cell.angle_beta   90.00
_cell.angle_gamma   90.00
#
_symmetry.space_group_name_H-M   'P 1'
#
loop_
_entity.id
_entity.type
_entity.pdbx_description
1 polymer ?
#
loop_
_entity_poly.entity_id
_entity_poly.type
_entity_poly.pdbx_seq_one_letter_code
_entity_poly.pdbx_strand_id
1 'polypeptide(L)'
;MKRGFLNSHGLEKLMKNALALLQEPLAETLSPQIIEEHHLMSLDDAIRNIHFPQNPELLRKAQYRLKFEELFYVQLNILRYSKDRQRKYRGLYFDKVGEIFNTFYSQNLPFELTGAQKRVIKEIRKDMGSGRQMNRLLQGDVGSGKTLVALMSMLIALDLSL
;
A
#
# COMPACT_ATOMS: atom_id res chain seq x y z
N MET A 1 -34.97 -22.49 17.00
CA MET A 1 -34.93 -21.03 17.10
C MET A 1 -35.34 -20.45 15.74
N LYS A 2 -36.43 -19.71 15.66
CA LYS A 2 -36.94 -19.10 14.42
C LYS A 2 -36.02 -17.95 13.96
N ARG A 3 -35.19 -18.17 12.93
CA ARG A 3 -34.44 -17.11 12.19
C ARG A 3 -35.43 -16.37 11.26
N GLY A 4 -36.34 -15.56 11.83
CA GLY A 4 -37.49 -15.05 11.10
C GLY A 4 -37.46 -13.56 10.70
N PHE A 5 -36.42 -12.77 11.04
CA PHE A 5 -36.52 -11.31 10.92
C PHE A 5 -35.46 -10.60 10.07
N LEU A 6 -34.44 -11.27 9.59
CA LEU A 6 -33.35 -10.68 8.81
C LEU A 6 -33.29 -11.26 7.38
N ASN A 7 -34.37 -11.10 6.62
CA ASN A 7 -34.33 -11.27 5.19
C ASN A 7 -33.91 -9.95 4.50
N SER A 8 -33.58 -9.99 3.22
CA SER A 8 -33.14 -8.81 2.46
C SER A 8 -34.10 -7.65 2.56
N HIS A 9 -35.41 -7.90 2.53
CA HIS A 9 -36.45 -6.88 2.68
C HIS A 9 -36.49 -6.26 4.09
N GLY A 10 -36.26 -7.05 5.13
CA GLY A 10 -36.13 -6.55 6.50
C GLY A 10 -34.92 -5.64 6.68
N LEU A 11 -33.78 -6.00 6.08
CA LEU A 11 -32.56 -5.17 6.08
C LEU A 11 -32.76 -3.86 5.31
N GLU A 12 -33.40 -3.92 4.16
CA GLU A 12 -33.75 -2.75 3.35
C GLU A 12 -34.62 -1.75 4.15
N LYS A 13 -35.68 -2.26 4.81
CA LYS A 13 -36.55 -1.43 5.65
C LYS A 13 -35.78 -0.81 6.84
N LEU A 14 -34.92 -1.57 7.50
CA LEU A 14 -34.11 -1.08 8.59
C LEU A 14 -33.15 0.04 8.10
N MET A 15 -32.49 -0.16 6.97
CA MET A 15 -31.58 0.82 6.39
C MET A 15 -32.34 2.10 5.98
N LYS A 16 -33.52 1.96 5.36
CA LYS A 16 -34.36 3.11 5.01
C LYS A 16 -34.78 3.92 6.23
N ASN A 17 -35.19 3.23 7.30
CA ASN A 17 -35.56 3.88 8.56
C ASN A 17 -34.35 4.55 9.22
N ALA A 18 -33.20 3.88 9.24
CA ALA A 18 -31.97 4.46 9.80
C ALA A 18 -31.56 5.74 9.08
N LEU A 19 -31.58 5.74 7.74
CA LEU A 19 -31.25 6.94 6.95
C LEU A 19 -32.30 8.06 7.11
N ALA A 20 -33.56 7.71 7.37
CA ALA A 20 -34.62 8.72 7.63
C ALA A 20 -34.51 9.35 9.02
N LEU A 21 -33.89 8.68 9.99
CA LEU A 21 -33.67 9.21 11.33
C LEU A 21 -32.48 10.19 11.43
N LEU A 22 -31.63 10.23 10.40
CA LEU A 22 -30.54 11.21 10.36
C LEU A 22 -31.11 12.61 10.17
N GLN A 23 -30.98 13.44 11.20
CA GLN A 23 -31.43 14.84 11.19
C GLN A 23 -30.44 15.75 10.43
N GLU A 24 -29.17 15.37 10.43
CA GLU A 24 -28.09 16.10 9.75
C GLU A 24 -27.37 15.19 8.75
N PRO A 25 -26.77 15.77 7.69
CA PRO A 25 -25.93 15.01 6.77
C PRO A 25 -24.77 14.35 7.50
N LEU A 26 -24.33 13.20 7.03
CA LEU A 26 -23.15 12.52 7.57
C LEU A 26 -21.91 13.41 7.42
N ALA A 27 -21.18 13.58 8.53
CA ALA A 27 -19.97 14.38 8.54
C ALA A 27 -18.92 13.82 7.57
N GLU A 28 -18.29 14.73 6.81
CA GLU A 28 -17.28 14.36 5.83
C GLU A 28 -16.00 13.88 6.52
N THR A 29 -15.41 12.81 6.01
CA THR A 29 -14.21 12.17 6.56
C THR A 29 -12.94 12.54 5.81
N LEU A 30 -13.05 12.94 4.54
CA LEU A 30 -11.94 13.36 3.71
C LEU A 30 -11.84 14.90 3.70
N SER A 31 -10.63 15.42 3.50
CA SER A 31 -10.45 16.87 3.39
C SER A 31 -11.12 17.42 2.11
N PRO A 32 -11.59 18.67 2.12
CA PRO A 32 -12.17 19.31 0.94
C PRO A 32 -11.27 19.24 -0.29
N GLN A 33 -9.96 19.37 -0.11
CA GLN A 33 -8.97 19.30 -1.19
C GLN A 33 -8.97 17.95 -1.90
N ILE A 34 -9.04 16.83 -1.13
CA ILE A 34 -9.08 15.48 -1.71
C ILE A 34 -10.38 15.26 -2.47
N ILE A 35 -11.50 15.74 -1.94
CA ILE A 35 -12.82 15.62 -2.56
C ILE A 35 -12.83 16.33 -3.90
N GLU A 36 -12.33 17.56 -3.94
CA GLU A 36 -12.25 18.37 -5.15
C GLU A 36 -11.29 17.79 -6.20
N GLU A 37 -10.07 17.44 -5.80
CA GLU A 37 -9.02 16.90 -6.69
C GLU A 37 -9.46 15.60 -7.38
N HIS A 38 -10.18 14.73 -6.66
CA HIS A 38 -10.62 13.44 -7.16
C HIS A 38 -12.10 13.42 -7.60
N HIS A 39 -12.77 14.57 -7.64
CA HIS A 39 -14.17 14.72 -8.02
C HIS A 39 -15.10 13.75 -7.30
N LEU A 40 -14.89 13.59 -5.99
CA LEU A 40 -15.66 12.67 -5.17
C LEU A 40 -17.02 13.28 -4.79
N MET A 41 -18.07 12.45 -4.74
CA MET A 41 -19.33 12.87 -4.14
C MET A 41 -19.20 12.93 -2.60
N SER A 42 -20.13 13.64 -1.95
CA SER A 42 -20.17 13.70 -0.48
C SER A 42 -20.36 12.32 0.14
N LEU A 43 -19.91 12.15 1.39
CA LEU A 43 -20.12 10.88 2.11
C LEU A 43 -21.60 10.59 2.30
N ASP A 44 -22.43 11.58 2.64
CA ASP A 44 -23.86 11.42 2.83
C ASP A 44 -24.55 10.95 1.55
N ASP A 45 -24.26 11.59 0.40
CA ASP A 45 -24.79 11.19 -0.89
C ASP A 45 -24.31 9.79 -1.28
N ALA A 46 -23.04 9.44 -0.99
CA ALA A 46 -22.50 8.12 -1.28
C ALA A 46 -23.21 7.02 -0.49
N ILE A 47 -23.42 7.22 0.80
CA ILE A 47 -24.13 6.26 1.66
C ILE A 47 -25.60 6.12 1.24
N ARG A 48 -26.27 7.21 0.90
CA ARG A 48 -27.66 7.13 0.41
C ARG A 48 -27.77 6.41 -0.93
N ASN A 49 -26.89 6.76 -1.88
CA ASN A 49 -26.93 6.17 -3.22
C ASN A 49 -26.37 4.75 -3.33
N ILE A 50 -25.52 4.29 -2.40
CA ILE A 50 -25.11 2.88 -2.39
C ILE A 50 -26.25 1.95 -1.98
N HIS A 51 -27.13 2.42 -1.09
CA HIS A 51 -28.27 1.64 -0.60
C HIS A 51 -29.56 1.85 -1.42
N PHE A 52 -29.81 3.08 -1.85
CA PHE A 52 -31.01 3.49 -2.59
C PHE A 52 -30.61 4.37 -3.78
N PRO A 53 -30.03 3.78 -4.83
CA PRO A 53 -29.53 4.54 -5.97
C PRO A 53 -30.68 5.18 -6.75
N GLN A 54 -30.58 6.48 -7.00
CA GLN A 54 -31.53 7.19 -7.83
C GLN A 54 -31.37 6.84 -9.33
N ASN A 55 -30.12 6.57 -9.74
CA ASN A 55 -29.80 6.14 -11.10
C ASN A 55 -28.44 5.37 -11.11
N PRO A 56 -28.13 4.65 -12.22
CA PRO A 56 -26.87 3.88 -12.31
C PRO A 56 -25.60 4.72 -12.26
N GLU A 57 -25.66 5.98 -12.66
CA GLU A 57 -24.50 6.87 -12.63
C GLU A 57 -24.16 7.26 -11.18
N LEU A 58 -25.15 7.67 -10.39
CA LEU A 58 -24.98 7.97 -8.97
C LEU A 58 -24.53 6.75 -8.17
N LEU A 59 -25.01 5.57 -8.49
CA LEU A 59 -24.53 4.33 -7.90
C LEU A 59 -23.04 4.12 -8.16
N ARG A 60 -22.57 4.33 -9.40
CA ARG A 60 -21.14 4.22 -9.73
C ARG A 60 -20.28 5.25 -8.98
N LYS A 61 -20.76 6.50 -8.89
CA LYS A 61 -20.08 7.55 -8.12
C LYS A 61 -20.01 7.20 -6.63
N ALA A 62 -21.07 6.68 -6.06
CA ALA A 62 -21.11 6.22 -4.68
C ALA A 62 -20.13 5.06 -4.43
N GLN A 63 -20.11 4.06 -5.29
CA GLN A 63 -19.15 2.95 -5.22
C GLN A 63 -17.70 3.44 -5.33
N TYR A 64 -17.43 4.39 -6.24
CA TYR A 64 -16.11 4.98 -6.40
C TYR A 64 -15.68 5.72 -5.13
N ARG A 65 -16.54 6.58 -4.57
CA ARG A 65 -16.30 7.34 -3.35
C ARG A 65 -15.95 6.42 -2.17
N LEU A 66 -16.74 5.39 -1.93
CA LEU A 66 -16.55 4.49 -0.79
C LEU A 66 -15.29 3.62 -0.94
N LYS A 67 -15.02 3.10 -2.15
CA LYS A 67 -13.79 2.36 -2.45
C LYS A 67 -12.54 3.25 -2.31
N PHE A 68 -12.61 4.49 -2.81
CA PHE A 68 -11.52 5.44 -2.67
C PHE A 68 -11.19 5.69 -1.21
N GLU A 69 -12.20 5.96 -0.40
CA GLU A 69 -12.01 6.22 1.03
C GLU A 69 -11.39 5.04 1.77
N GLU A 70 -11.92 3.83 1.56
CA GLU A 70 -11.39 2.61 2.16
C GLU A 70 -9.91 2.43 1.81
N LEU A 71 -9.54 2.50 0.53
CA LEU A 71 -8.17 2.36 0.08
C LEU A 71 -7.27 3.50 0.56
N PHE A 72 -7.78 4.73 0.62
CA PHE A 72 -7.05 5.88 1.12
C PHE A 72 -6.65 5.70 2.58
N TYR A 73 -7.57 5.30 3.45
CA TYR A 73 -7.25 5.06 4.86
C TYR A 73 -6.35 3.86 5.09
N VAL A 74 -6.49 2.80 4.31
CA VAL A 74 -5.54 1.67 4.33
C VAL A 74 -4.13 2.14 4.00
N GLN A 75 -3.96 2.90 2.91
CA GLN A 75 -2.67 3.44 2.51
C GLN A 75 -2.11 4.44 3.53
N LEU A 76 -2.94 5.31 4.06
CA LEU A 76 -2.55 6.28 5.10
C LEU A 76 -2.02 5.56 6.36
N ASN A 77 -2.68 4.51 6.80
CA ASN A 77 -2.24 3.70 7.94
C ASN A 77 -0.91 2.98 7.66
N ILE A 78 -0.73 2.41 6.47
CA ILE A 78 0.53 1.78 6.06
C ILE A 78 1.68 2.81 6.07
N LEU A 79 1.46 3.99 5.49
CA LEU A 79 2.46 5.05 5.46
C LEU A 79 2.80 5.58 6.86
N ARG A 80 1.78 5.76 7.71
CA ARG A 80 1.95 6.17 9.11
C ARG A 80 2.80 5.15 9.86
N TYR A 81 2.44 3.86 9.77
CA TYR A 81 3.18 2.78 10.41
C TYR A 81 4.63 2.72 9.92
N SER A 82 4.85 2.85 8.61
CA SER A 82 6.19 2.89 8.02
C SER A 82 7.02 4.06 8.54
N LYS A 83 6.44 5.26 8.63
CA LYS A 83 7.12 6.45 9.18
C LYS A 83 7.41 6.33 10.67
N ASP A 84 6.48 5.82 11.45
CA ASP A 84 6.67 5.60 12.89
C ASP A 84 7.78 4.59 13.14
N ARG A 85 7.84 3.53 12.35
CA ARG A 85 8.92 2.54 12.40
C ARG A 85 10.29 3.17 12.06
N GLN A 86 10.36 3.97 10.99
CA GLN A 86 11.59 4.67 10.61
C GLN A 86 12.09 5.65 11.68
N ARG A 87 11.17 6.26 12.46
CA ARG A 87 11.53 7.14 13.58
C ARG A 87 12.04 6.37 14.80
N LYS A 88 11.43 5.22 15.10
CA LYS A 88 11.75 4.41 16.29
C LYS A 88 13.01 3.60 16.12
N TYR A 89 13.30 3.09 14.92
CA TYR A 89 14.39 2.16 14.68
C TYR A 89 15.34 2.73 13.64
N ARG A 90 16.58 2.88 14.05
CA ARG A 90 17.69 3.16 13.12
C ARG A 90 18.08 1.86 12.42
N GLY A 91 18.39 1.93 11.13
CA GLY A 91 19.02 0.84 10.38
C GLY A 91 20.53 0.86 10.54
N LEU A 92 21.17 -0.25 10.21
CA LEU A 92 22.60 -0.27 9.99
C LEU A 92 22.90 0.57 8.74
N TYR A 93 24.05 1.23 8.75
CA TYR A 93 24.48 2.11 7.67
C TYR A 93 25.56 1.41 6.83
N PHE A 94 25.25 1.07 5.61
CA PHE A 94 26.13 0.39 4.66
C PHE A 94 26.51 1.39 3.55
N ASP A 95 27.52 2.20 3.80
CA ASP A 95 27.92 3.30 2.90
C ASP A 95 28.80 2.86 1.73
N LYS A 96 29.54 1.76 1.90
CA LYS A 96 30.52 1.28 0.93
C LYS A 96 30.13 -0.07 0.35
N VAL A 97 30.56 -0.27 -0.88
CA VAL A 97 30.60 -1.58 -1.53
C VAL A 97 32.06 -1.99 -1.55
N GLY A 98 32.40 -3.01 -0.82
CA GLY A 98 33.76 -3.44 -0.65
C GLY A 98 34.23 -4.48 -1.68
N GLU A 99 35.33 -5.16 -1.34
CA GLU A 99 35.98 -6.11 -2.24
C GLU A 99 35.18 -7.37 -2.50
N ILE A 100 34.45 -7.87 -1.49
CA ILE A 100 33.67 -9.11 -1.62
C ILE A 100 32.61 -8.97 -2.72
N PHE A 101 31.84 -7.90 -2.66
CA PHE A 101 30.83 -7.62 -3.68
C PHE A 101 31.47 -7.39 -5.04
N ASN A 102 32.53 -6.58 -5.15
CA ASN A 102 33.16 -6.24 -6.41
C ASN A 102 33.82 -7.44 -7.06
N THR A 103 34.51 -8.29 -6.30
CA THR A 103 35.12 -9.53 -6.78
C THR A 103 34.06 -10.51 -7.28
N PHE A 104 32.98 -10.69 -6.50
CA PHE A 104 31.89 -11.55 -6.93
C PHE A 104 31.24 -11.03 -8.23
N TYR A 105 30.98 -9.74 -8.31
CA TYR A 105 30.35 -9.13 -9.48
C TYR A 105 31.20 -9.23 -10.74
N SER A 106 32.54 -9.00 -10.61
CA SER A 106 33.43 -8.94 -11.77
C SER A 106 34.02 -10.27 -12.20
N GLN A 107 34.18 -11.23 -11.28
CA GLN A 107 34.92 -12.46 -11.55
C GLN A 107 34.09 -13.74 -11.39
N ASN A 108 33.09 -13.73 -10.52
CA ASN A 108 32.40 -14.96 -10.13
C ASN A 108 30.97 -15.08 -10.67
N LEU A 109 30.48 -14.06 -11.40
CA LEU A 109 29.20 -14.14 -12.08
C LEU A 109 29.38 -14.86 -13.43
N PRO A 110 28.74 -16.01 -13.65
CA PRO A 110 28.88 -16.77 -14.92
C PRO A 110 28.06 -16.17 -16.06
N PHE A 111 27.31 -15.10 -15.82
CA PHE A 111 26.45 -14.42 -16.79
C PHE A 111 26.27 -12.95 -16.42
N GLU A 112 25.85 -12.14 -17.38
CA GLU A 112 25.51 -10.73 -17.13
C GLU A 112 24.17 -10.59 -16.43
N LEU A 113 24.11 -9.64 -15.47
CA LEU A 113 22.85 -9.26 -14.85
C LEU A 113 21.92 -8.57 -15.86
N THR A 114 20.64 -8.90 -15.78
CA THR A 114 19.61 -8.18 -16.53
C THR A 114 19.49 -6.72 -16.07
N GLY A 115 18.97 -5.85 -16.93
CA GLY A 115 18.71 -4.44 -16.58
C GLY A 115 17.82 -4.28 -15.35
N ALA A 116 16.83 -5.18 -15.16
CA ALA A 116 15.97 -5.20 -13.99
C ALA A 116 16.73 -5.54 -12.71
N GLN A 117 17.58 -6.57 -12.73
CA GLN A 117 18.42 -6.97 -11.60
C GLN A 117 19.41 -5.85 -11.22
N LYS A 118 20.10 -5.25 -12.20
CA LYS A 118 21.02 -4.11 -11.97
C LYS A 118 20.29 -2.94 -11.30
N ARG A 119 19.07 -2.61 -11.75
CA ARG A 119 18.26 -1.54 -11.15
C ARG A 119 17.87 -1.85 -9.70
N VAL A 120 17.35 -3.04 -9.44
CA VAL A 120 16.91 -3.45 -8.10
C VAL A 120 18.08 -3.49 -7.11
N ILE A 121 19.24 -4.02 -7.50
CA ILE A 121 20.45 -4.02 -6.66
C ILE A 121 20.90 -2.58 -6.33
N LYS A 122 20.84 -1.68 -7.30
CA LYS A 122 21.15 -0.25 -7.09
C LYS A 122 20.19 0.41 -6.11
N GLU A 123 18.90 0.09 -6.19
CA GLU A 123 17.89 0.59 -5.25
C GLU A 123 18.11 0.04 -3.84
N ILE A 124 18.35 -1.27 -3.69
CA ILE A 124 18.66 -1.91 -2.41
C ILE A 124 19.90 -1.28 -1.78
N ARG A 125 20.98 -1.11 -2.56
CA ARG A 125 22.20 -0.44 -2.10
C ARG A 125 21.93 0.98 -1.59
N LYS A 126 21.13 1.76 -2.32
CA LYS A 126 20.74 3.11 -1.89
C LYS A 126 19.99 3.09 -0.55
N ASP A 127 19.09 2.14 -0.35
CA ASP A 127 18.35 2.01 0.90
C ASP A 127 19.28 1.56 2.05
N MET A 128 20.15 0.59 1.81
CA MET A 128 21.13 0.13 2.79
C MET A 128 22.09 1.26 3.23
N GLY A 129 22.47 2.15 2.32
CA GLY A 129 23.26 3.35 2.60
C GLY A 129 22.47 4.52 3.19
N SER A 130 21.19 4.35 3.51
CA SER A 130 20.36 5.44 4.06
C SER A 130 20.39 5.56 5.59
N GLY A 131 20.92 4.57 6.30
CA GLY A 131 20.83 4.46 7.75
C GLY A 131 19.42 4.21 8.29
N ARG A 132 18.48 3.88 7.42
CA ARG A 132 17.11 3.52 7.76
C ARG A 132 16.90 2.02 7.61
N GLN A 133 16.01 1.46 8.44
CA GLN A 133 15.62 0.06 8.29
C GLN A 133 14.95 -0.16 6.93
N MET A 134 15.60 -0.94 6.05
CA MET A 134 15.04 -1.34 4.77
C MET A 134 14.01 -2.45 4.97
N ASN A 135 12.86 -2.31 4.29
CA ASN A 135 11.84 -3.35 4.18
C ASN A 135 11.32 -3.33 2.74
N ARG A 136 11.80 -4.26 1.91
CA ARG A 136 11.41 -4.37 0.50
C ARG A 136 10.91 -5.76 0.19
N LEU A 137 9.83 -5.85 -0.55
CA LEU A 137 9.37 -7.07 -1.19
C LEU A 137 10.01 -7.18 -2.57
N LEU A 138 10.85 -8.20 -2.76
CA LEU A 138 11.40 -8.54 -4.07
C LEU A 138 10.45 -9.49 -4.79
N GLN A 139 9.77 -8.99 -5.80
CA GLN A 139 8.81 -9.73 -6.61
C GLN A 139 9.36 -9.99 -8.01
N GLY A 140 9.06 -11.17 -8.55
CA GLY A 140 9.43 -11.59 -9.91
C GLY A 140 9.04 -13.05 -10.13
N ASP A 141 9.04 -13.48 -11.39
CA ASP A 141 8.71 -14.85 -11.78
C ASP A 141 9.72 -15.88 -11.27
N VAL A 142 9.35 -17.15 -11.32
CA VAL A 142 10.27 -18.27 -11.06
C VAL A 142 11.43 -18.20 -12.06
N GLY A 143 12.65 -18.33 -11.56
CA GLY A 143 13.84 -18.22 -12.41
C GLY A 143 14.32 -16.79 -12.72
N SER A 144 13.64 -15.72 -12.25
CA SER A 144 14.06 -14.33 -12.47
C SER A 144 15.34 -13.90 -11.74
N GLY A 145 15.97 -14.80 -10.99
CA GLY A 145 17.22 -14.54 -10.28
C GLY A 145 17.07 -13.77 -8.96
N LYS A 146 15.90 -13.84 -8.29
CA LYS A 146 15.68 -13.22 -6.96
C LYS A 146 16.72 -13.63 -5.93
N THR A 147 17.11 -14.89 -5.91
CA THR A 147 18.15 -15.43 -5.01
C THR A 147 19.51 -14.75 -5.24
N LEU A 148 19.86 -14.47 -6.49
CA LEU A 148 21.09 -13.77 -6.83
C LEU A 148 21.06 -12.32 -6.31
N VAL A 149 19.94 -11.62 -6.49
CA VAL A 149 19.76 -10.26 -5.95
C VAL A 149 19.89 -10.25 -4.42
N ALA A 150 19.30 -11.25 -3.75
CA ALA A 150 19.42 -11.40 -2.31
C ALA A 150 20.87 -11.66 -1.89
N LEU A 151 21.56 -12.60 -2.57
CA LEU A 151 22.98 -12.88 -2.32
C LEU A 151 23.85 -11.64 -2.47
N MET A 152 23.70 -10.90 -3.57
CA MET A 152 24.46 -9.66 -3.78
C MET A 152 24.19 -8.60 -2.71
N SER A 153 22.97 -8.52 -2.20
CA SER A 153 22.64 -7.64 -1.08
C SER A 153 23.31 -8.08 0.22
N MET A 154 23.43 -9.38 0.47
CA MET A 154 24.19 -9.93 1.62
C MET A 154 25.69 -9.64 1.50
N LEU A 155 26.26 -9.71 0.30
CA LEU A 155 27.68 -9.40 0.08
C LEU A 155 27.99 -7.94 0.41
N ILE A 156 27.08 -6.99 0.12
CA ILE A 156 27.22 -5.59 0.55
C ILE A 156 27.25 -5.49 2.09
N ALA A 157 26.48 -6.29 2.79
CA ALA A 157 26.43 -6.28 4.24
C ALA A 157 27.70 -6.90 4.87
N LEU A 158 28.25 -7.95 4.24
CA LEU A 158 29.46 -8.62 4.70
C LEU A 158 30.70 -7.73 4.56
N ASP A 159 30.79 -6.89 3.55
CA ASP A 159 31.90 -5.95 3.33
C ASP A 159 32.07 -4.92 4.47
N LEU A 160 31.10 -4.76 5.36
CA LEU A 160 31.21 -3.88 6.54
C LEU A 160 31.67 -4.59 7.80
N SER A 161 31.64 -5.91 7.81
CA SER A 161 32.04 -6.70 8.99
C SER A 161 33.52 -7.06 9.02
N LEU A 162 34.26 -6.65 8.01
CA LEU A 162 35.71 -6.79 7.86
C LEU A 162 36.40 -5.44 7.90
#